data_2e1f8a8604ee1c59920d0510ef49bcf2
#
_entry.id   2e1f8a8604ee1c59920d0510ef49bcf2
#
_cell.length_a   1.000
_cell.length_b   1.000
_cell.length_c   1.000
_cell.angle_alpha   90.00
_cell.angle_beta   90.00
_cell.angle_gamma   90.00
#
_symmetry.space_group_name_H-M   'P 1'
#
loop_
_entity.id
_entity.type
_entity.pdbx_description
1 polymer ?
#
loop_
_entity_poly.entity_id
_entity_poly.type
_entity_poly.pdbx_seq_one_letter_code
_entity_poly.pdbx_strand_id
1 'polypeptide(L)'
;MKIQEDKGLTMENIFSQEKVIVIDFGGQYNQLVARRVRECNVYCEIYSYRTDIEQIKAMNPKGIILTGGPNSCYEPDSPTYTKELFELGIPVLGLCYGAQLMMHVLGGKVEKAPVREYGKTEVMVDTASPLFGNVAPTTICWMSHFDYISKPAPGFNIVAHTADCPVAAAENREKNLYAIQFLSLIHISEPTRPRLISY
;
A
#
# COMPACT_ATOMS: atom_id res chain seq x y z
N MET A 1 -32.43 -17.73 38.31
CA MET A 1 -31.60 -18.09 37.13
C MET A 1 -31.91 -17.08 36.03
N LYS A 2 -31.10 -16.01 35.92
CA LYS A 2 -31.32 -14.94 34.92
C LYS A 2 -30.71 -15.43 33.61
N ILE A 3 -31.54 -15.58 32.61
CA ILE A 3 -31.13 -15.83 31.21
C ILE A 3 -30.47 -14.54 30.73
N GLN A 4 -29.18 -14.60 30.43
CA GLN A 4 -28.46 -13.54 29.76
C GLN A 4 -28.96 -13.50 28.31
N GLU A 5 -29.62 -12.42 27.92
CA GLU A 5 -29.97 -12.15 26.54
C GLU A 5 -28.70 -12.02 25.73
N ASP A 6 -28.52 -12.92 24.80
CA ASP A 6 -27.52 -12.88 23.75
C ASP A 6 -27.83 -11.65 22.89
N LYS A 7 -27.03 -10.60 23.02
CA LYS A 7 -27.16 -9.40 22.18
C LYS A 7 -26.75 -9.80 20.78
N GLY A 8 -27.73 -10.22 19.99
CA GLY A 8 -27.54 -10.54 18.58
C GLY A 8 -26.78 -9.42 17.86
N LEU A 9 -25.80 -9.84 17.04
CA LEU A 9 -25.10 -8.95 16.12
C LEU A 9 -26.15 -8.26 15.24
N THR A 10 -26.45 -7.01 15.51
CA THR A 10 -27.27 -6.18 14.62
C THR A 10 -26.42 -5.79 13.41
N MET A 11 -27.07 -5.61 12.23
CA MET A 11 -26.38 -5.17 11.02
C MET A 11 -25.56 -3.89 11.25
N GLU A 12 -25.97 -2.99 12.12
CA GLU A 12 -25.20 -1.81 12.54
C GLU A 12 -23.88 -2.15 13.24
N ASN A 13 -23.83 -3.23 14.02
CA ASN A 13 -22.60 -3.70 14.66
C ASN A 13 -21.63 -4.37 13.66
N ILE A 14 -22.13 -4.90 12.56
CA ILE A 14 -21.31 -5.45 11.46
C ILE A 14 -20.62 -4.32 10.69
N PHE A 15 -21.28 -3.17 10.52
CA PHE A 15 -20.74 -1.99 9.85
C PHE A 15 -19.81 -1.14 10.73
N SER A 16 -19.76 -1.36 12.05
CA SER A 16 -18.75 -0.77 12.93
C SER A 16 -17.43 -1.56 12.93
N GLN A 17 -17.29 -2.59 12.08
CA GLN A 17 -16.07 -3.38 12.00
C GLN A 17 -14.90 -2.55 11.51
N GLU A 18 -13.74 -2.85 12.05
CA GLU A 18 -12.46 -2.30 11.63
C GLU A 18 -12.30 -2.42 10.13
N LYS A 19 -12.27 -1.29 9.43
CA LYS A 19 -12.16 -1.27 7.98
C LYS A 19 -10.86 -0.65 7.48
N VAL A 20 -10.38 -1.17 6.38
CA VAL A 20 -9.33 -0.56 5.57
C VAL A 20 -9.99 0.09 4.37
N ILE A 21 -9.57 1.30 4.02
CA ILE A 21 -9.99 1.94 2.78
C ILE A 21 -8.87 1.91 1.75
N VAL A 22 -9.25 1.72 0.50
CA VAL A 22 -8.36 1.77 -0.66
C VAL A 22 -8.72 3.01 -1.47
N ILE A 23 -7.77 3.91 -1.65
CA ILE A 23 -7.95 5.11 -2.46
C ILE A 23 -7.45 4.83 -3.88
N ASP A 24 -8.38 4.97 -4.81
CA ASP A 24 -8.18 4.72 -6.24
C ASP A 24 -7.70 5.97 -6.96
N PHE A 25 -6.48 5.92 -7.52
CA PHE A 25 -5.88 6.96 -8.35
C PHE A 25 -6.00 6.68 -9.86
N GLY A 26 -6.87 5.78 -10.27
CA GLY A 26 -7.12 5.44 -11.67
C GLY A 26 -6.23 4.30 -12.21
N GLY A 27 -5.56 3.56 -11.33
CA GLY A 27 -4.74 2.41 -11.69
C GLY A 27 -5.58 1.17 -12.03
N GLN A 28 -4.97 0.22 -12.73
CA GLN A 28 -5.65 -1.02 -13.18
C GLN A 28 -5.84 -2.05 -12.07
N TYR A 29 -5.09 -1.96 -10.96
CA TYR A 29 -5.01 -3.02 -9.95
C TYR A 29 -5.79 -2.74 -8.66
N ASN A 30 -6.62 -1.69 -8.62
CA ASN A 30 -7.35 -1.26 -7.44
C ASN A 30 -8.24 -2.36 -6.87
N GLN A 31 -9.01 -3.03 -7.74
CA GLN A 31 -9.87 -4.16 -7.36
C GLN A 31 -9.05 -5.37 -6.85
N LEU A 32 -7.88 -5.61 -7.44
CA LEU A 32 -7.00 -6.67 -7.00
C LEU A 32 -6.43 -6.38 -5.61
N VAL A 33 -6.02 -5.14 -5.33
CA VAL A 33 -5.57 -4.73 -4.00
C VAL A 33 -6.68 -4.93 -2.96
N ALA A 34 -7.88 -4.43 -3.23
CA ALA A 34 -9.02 -4.60 -2.34
C ALA A 34 -9.38 -6.09 -2.11
N ARG A 35 -9.30 -6.91 -3.17
CA ARG A 35 -9.50 -8.35 -3.06
C ARG A 35 -8.47 -8.99 -2.14
N ARG A 36 -7.18 -8.64 -2.27
CA ARG A 36 -6.11 -9.16 -1.41
C ARG A 36 -6.31 -8.80 0.06
N VAL A 37 -6.76 -7.56 0.33
CA VAL A 37 -7.11 -7.16 1.70
C VAL A 37 -8.24 -8.03 2.27
N ARG A 38 -9.30 -8.28 1.46
CA ARG A 38 -10.42 -9.15 1.87
C ARG A 38 -10.00 -10.61 2.06
N GLU A 39 -9.06 -11.11 1.26
CA GLU A 39 -8.49 -12.46 1.43
C GLU A 39 -7.73 -12.60 2.76
N CYS A 40 -7.29 -11.50 3.36
CA CYS A 40 -6.74 -11.45 4.72
C CYS A 40 -7.83 -11.33 5.81
N ASN A 41 -9.10 -11.54 5.48
CA ASN A 41 -10.27 -11.39 6.39
C ASN A 41 -10.42 -9.96 6.95
N VAL A 42 -10.00 -8.95 6.20
CA VAL A 42 -10.15 -7.54 6.56
C VAL A 42 -11.22 -6.90 5.68
N TYR A 43 -12.21 -6.25 6.30
CA TYR A 43 -13.22 -5.50 5.55
C TYR A 43 -12.57 -4.33 4.82
N CYS A 44 -12.89 -4.16 3.54
CA CYS A 44 -12.24 -3.19 2.68
C CYS A 44 -13.22 -2.56 1.69
N GLU A 45 -13.17 -1.24 1.60
CA GLU A 45 -13.93 -0.42 0.64
C GLU A 45 -12.99 0.39 -0.25
N ILE A 46 -13.42 0.66 -1.49
CA ILE A 46 -12.66 1.47 -2.46
C ILE A 46 -13.32 2.82 -2.59
N TYR A 47 -12.52 3.88 -2.47
CA TYR A 47 -12.94 5.26 -2.63
C TYR A 47 -12.10 5.96 -3.70
N SER A 48 -12.70 6.93 -4.39
CA SER A 48 -11.97 7.77 -5.33
C SER A 48 -10.98 8.70 -4.60
N TYR A 49 -9.87 9.04 -5.26
CA TYR A 49 -8.96 10.10 -4.78
C TYR A 49 -9.63 11.47 -4.61
N ARG A 50 -10.85 11.64 -5.14
CA ARG A 50 -11.66 12.86 -4.99
C ARG A 50 -12.50 12.87 -3.71
N THR A 51 -12.46 11.79 -2.93
CA THR A 51 -13.19 11.72 -1.65
C THR A 51 -12.63 12.75 -0.69
N ASP A 52 -13.52 13.54 -0.11
CA ASP A 52 -13.15 14.61 0.82
C ASP A 52 -12.47 14.04 2.07
N ILE A 53 -11.46 14.76 2.60
CA ILE A 53 -10.72 14.34 3.79
C ILE A 53 -11.60 14.22 5.03
N GLU A 54 -12.64 15.07 5.16
CA GLU A 54 -13.58 15.01 6.27
C GLU A 54 -14.43 13.74 6.22
N GLN A 55 -14.76 13.26 5.02
CA GLN A 55 -15.43 11.97 4.86
C GLN A 55 -14.53 10.82 5.31
N ILE A 56 -13.23 10.86 4.96
CA ILE A 56 -12.25 9.85 5.41
C ILE A 56 -12.11 9.86 6.93
N LYS A 57 -12.02 11.05 7.55
CA LYS A 57 -12.00 11.20 9.00
C LYS A 57 -13.26 10.61 9.65
N ALA A 58 -14.42 10.93 9.11
CA ALA A 58 -15.71 10.44 9.63
C ALA A 58 -15.84 8.90 9.54
N MET A 59 -15.26 8.29 8.52
CA MET A 59 -15.21 6.82 8.37
C MET A 59 -14.32 6.13 9.42
N ASN A 60 -13.37 6.84 10.00
CA ASN A 60 -12.41 6.35 11.00
C ASN A 60 -11.78 4.99 10.62
N PRO A 61 -11.15 4.86 9.44
CA PRO A 61 -10.59 3.58 9.00
C PRO A 61 -9.39 3.18 9.85
N LYS A 62 -9.13 1.88 9.97
CA LYS A 62 -7.96 1.33 10.67
C LYS A 62 -6.68 1.34 9.83
N GLY A 63 -6.83 1.57 8.54
CA GLY A 63 -5.71 1.71 7.60
C GLY A 63 -6.17 2.28 6.26
N ILE A 64 -5.25 2.91 5.56
CA ILE A 64 -5.49 3.51 4.25
C ILE A 64 -4.46 2.94 3.28
N ILE A 65 -4.91 2.48 2.10
CA ILE A 65 -4.04 2.04 1.03
C ILE A 65 -4.19 2.99 -0.16
N LEU A 66 -3.10 3.58 -0.60
CA LEU A 66 -3.04 4.41 -1.81
C LEU A 66 -2.57 3.54 -2.95
N THR A 67 -3.36 3.42 -4.01
CA THR A 67 -3.06 2.53 -5.13
C THR A 67 -2.14 3.15 -6.18
N GLY A 68 -1.84 2.40 -7.23
CA GLY A 68 -1.17 2.88 -8.42
C GLY A 68 -2.06 3.83 -9.24
N GLY A 69 -1.44 4.57 -10.13
CA GLY A 69 -2.09 5.48 -11.07
C GLY A 69 -1.29 5.59 -12.37
N PRO A 70 -1.91 6.09 -13.46
CA PRO A 70 -1.26 6.16 -14.78
C PRO A 70 -0.35 7.39 -14.96
N ASN A 71 -0.42 8.38 -14.09
CA ASN A 71 0.23 9.68 -14.23
C ASN A 71 1.54 9.77 -13.43
N SER A 72 2.32 10.81 -13.69
CA SER A 72 3.43 11.24 -12.81
C SER A 72 2.89 12.14 -11.71
N CYS A 73 3.21 11.84 -10.44
CA CYS A 73 2.61 12.52 -9.28
C CYS A 73 2.99 14.01 -9.14
N TYR A 74 3.98 14.48 -9.89
CA TYR A 74 4.43 15.87 -9.93
C TYR A 74 3.82 16.69 -11.08
N GLU A 75 3.01 16.09 -11.95
CA GLU A 75 2.32 16.81 -13.01
C GLU A 75 1.10 17.56 -12.46
N PRO A 76 0.80 18.79 -12.96
CA PRO A 76 -0.25 19.65 -12.40
C PRO A 76 -1.66 19.02 -12.38
N ASP A 77 -1.98 18.23 -13.41
CA ASP A 77 -3.30 17.62 -13.59
C ASP A 77 -3.39 16.19 -13.03
N SER A 78 -2.34 15.76 -12.33
CA SER A 78 -2.32 14.40 -11.77
C SER A 78 -3.21 14.26 -10.55
N PRO A 79 -3.84 13.08 -10.37
CA PRO A 79 -4.57 12.78 -9.17
C PRO A 79 -3.71 12.99 -7.93
N THR A 80 -4.14 13.83 -7.02
CA THR A 80 -3.36 14.17 -5.82
C THR A 80 -4.20 14.02 -4.55
N TYR A 81 -3.53 14.08 -3.41
CA TYR A 81 -4.18 14.17 -2.11
C TYR A 81 -3.41 15.13 -1.19
N THR A 82 -4.11 15.65 -0.18
CA THR A 82 -3.52 16.63 0.73
C THR A 82 -2.56 15.98 1.73
N LYS A 83 -1.59 16.77 2.21
CA LYS A 83 -0.66 16.34 3.27
C LYS A 83 -1.37 15.88 4.54
N GLU A 84 -2.52 16.45 4.81
CA GLU A 84 -3.38 16.15 5.96
C GLU A 84 -3.72 14.66 6.08
N LEU A 85 -3.88 13.95 4.95
CA LEU A 85 -4.12 12.50 4.93
C LEU A 85 -3.02 11.73 5.70
N PHE A 86 -1.77 12.15 5.57
CA PHE A 86 -0.61 11.53 6.20
C PHE A 86 -0.39 11.99 7.64
N GLU A 87 -1.18 12.95 8.11
CA GLU A 87 -1.14 13.52 9.46
C GLU A 87 -2.32 13.04 10.33
N LEU A 88 -3.21 12.20 9.78
CA LEU A 88 -4.37 11.65 10.52
C LEU A 88 -4.00 10.68 11.65
N GLY A 89 -2.75 10.21 11.71
CA GLY A 89 -2.34 9.17 12.66
C GLY A 89 -2.83 7.75 12.31
N ILE A 90 -3.48 7.60 11.17
CA ILE A 90 -3.93 6.32 10.63
C ILE A 90 -2.79 5.70 9.82
N PRO A 91 -2.51 4.38 9.93
CA PRO A 91 -1.52 3.73 9.10
C PRO A 91 -1.84 3.88 7.60
N VAL A 92 -0.84 4.33 6.80
CA VAL A 92 -0.98 4.50 5.35
C VAL A 92 0.05 3.67 4.61
N LEU A 93 -0.41 2.87 3.65
CA LEU A 93 0.42 2.14 2.70
C LEU A 93 0.26 2.72 1.29
N GLY A 94 1.31 3.32 0.75
CA GLY A 94 1.37 3.73 -0.65
C GLY A 94 1.96 2.63 -1.54
N LEU A 95 1.28 2.33 -2.65
CA LEU A 95 1.71 1.35 -3.65
C LEU A 95 1.97 2.06 -4.99
N CYS A 96 3.16 1.90 -5.54
CA CYS A 96 3.58 2.48 -6.83
C CYS A 96 3.32 4.00 -6.88
N TYR A 97 2.33 4.46 -7.64
CA TYR A 97 1.93 5.88 -7.67
C TYR A 97 1.62 6.44 -6.27
N GLY A 98 0.89 5.69 -5.43
CA GLY A 98 0.58 6.10 -4.06
C GLY A 98 1.81 6.27 -3.18
N ALA A 99 2.86 5.46 -3.39
CA ALA A 99 4.15 5.63 -2.73
C ALA A 99 4.87 6.90 -3.21
N GLN A 100 4.89 7.14 -4.52
CA GLN A 100 5.48 8.33 -5.11
C GLN A 100 4.75 9.59 -4.65
N LEU A 101 3.41 9.59 -4.65
CA LEU A 101 2.60 10.71 -4.16
C LEU A 101 2.89 11.02 -2.69
N MET A 102 2.93 9.99 -1.83
CA MET A 102 3.29 10.14 -0.41
C MET A 102 4.66 10.82 -0.25
N MET A 103 5.68 10.33 -0.98
CA MET A 103 7.01 10.93 -0.91
C MET A 103 7.02 12.35 -1.43
N HIS A 104 6.36 12.63 -2.57
CA HIS A 104 6.29 13.96 -3.16
C HIS A 104 5.64 14.97 -2.21
N VAL A 105 4.48 14.64 -1.64
CA VAL A 105 3.70 15.50 -0.73
C VAL A 105 4.45 15.77 0.58
N LEU A 106 5.22 14.79 1.07
CA LEU A 106 5.97 14.90 2.32
C LEU A 106 7.39 15.47 2.17
N GLY A 107 7.75 15.94 0.96
CA GLY A 107 9.03 16.65 0.71
C GLY A 107 10.18 15.75 0.30
N GLY A 108 9.90 14.54 -0.14
CA GLY A 108 10.82 13.69 -0.89
C GLY A 108 10.92 14.11 -2.35
N LYS A 109 11.65 13.35 -3.16
CA LYS A 109 11.85 13.65 -4.58
C LYS A 109 11.47 12.46 -5.44
N VAL A 110 10.60 12.71 -6.41
CA VAL A 110 10.18 11.75 -7.44
C VAL A 110 10.61 12.29 -8.79
N GLU A 111 11.24 11.46 -9.59
CA GLU A 111 11.81 11.84 -10.88
C GLU A 111 11.58 10.74 -11.90
N LYS A 112 11.71 11.11 -13.18
CA LYS A 112 11.70 10.13 -14.25
C LYS A 112 12.92 9.21 -14.14
N ALA A 113 12.68 7.93 -14.14
CA ALA A 113 13.74 6.93 -14.00
C ALA A 113 14.68 6.98 -15.22
N PRO A 114 16.02 7.00 -15.01
CA PRO A 114 16.98 6.90 -16.09
C PRO A 114 16.88 5.55 -16.81
N VAL A 115 16.58 4.50 -16.06
CA VAL A 115 16.29 3.15 -16.57
C VAL A 115 14.90 2.77 -16.11
N ARG A 116 14.05 2.35 -17.05
CA ARG A 116 12.70 1.89 -16.75
C ARG A 116 12.76 0.44 -16.29
N GLU A 117 12.20 0.14 -15.14
CA GLU A 117 12.09 -1.23 -14.68
C GLU A 117 10.72 -1.81 -15.00
N TYR A 118 10.71 -2.85 -15.83
CA TYR A 118 9.50 -3.61 -16.18
C TYR A 118 9.76 -5.11 -16.04
N GLY A 119 8.85 -5.80 -15.36
CA GLY A 119 8.91 -7.23 -15.19
C GLY A 119 9.59 -7.66 -13.90
N LYS A 120 10.21 -8.83 -13.97
CA LYS A 120 10.88 -9.46 -12.82
C LYS A 120 12.20 -8.75 -12.52
N THR A 121 12.31 -8.23 -11.31
CA THR A 121 13.48 -7.50 -10.84
C THR A 121 13.90 -8.05 -9.48
N GLU A 122 15.19 -8.26 -9.29
CA GLU A 122 15.74 -8.62 -7.98
C GLU A 122 15.67 -7.42 -7.04
N VAL A 123 15.16 -7.63 -5.83
CA VAL A 123 15.03 -6.61 -4.80
C VAL A 123 15.67 -7.09 -3.50
N MET A 124 16.46 -6.23 -2.90
CA MET A 124 17.05 -6.42 -1.58
C MET A 124 16.17 -5.74 -0.56
N VAL A 125 15.79 -6.46 0.51
CA VAL A 125 14.85 -5.97 1.54
C VAL A 125 15.48 -6.06 2.93
N ASP A 126 15.15 -5.09 3.78
CA ASP A 126 15.45 -5.14 5.20
C ASP A 126 14.40 -5.99 5.92
N THR A 127 14.77 -7.18 6.34
CA THR A 127 13.87 -8.11 7.04
C THR A 127 13.50 -7.67 8.46
N ALA A 128 14.14 -6.63 9.00
CA ALA A 128 13.74 -6.01 10.27
C ALA A 128 12.54 -5.06 10.10
N SER A 129 12.19 -4.72 8.86
CA SER A 129 10.96 -3.97 8.56
C SER A 129 9.73 -4.85 8.73
N PRO A 130 8.64 -4.35 9.35
CA PRO A 130 7.36 -5.08 9.44
C PRO A 130 6.77 -5.42 8.07
N LEU A 131 7.16 -4.70 7.01
CA LEU A 131 6.75 -5.02 5.64
C LEU A 131 7.34 -6.33 5.13
N PHE A 132 8.51 -6.75 5.63
CA PHE A 132 9.31 -7.83 5.05
C PHE A 132 9.72 -8.92 6.05
N GLY A 133 9.10 -8.98 7.22
CA GLY A 133 9.48 -9.92 8.30
C GLY A 133 9.46 -11.41 7.92
N ASN A 134 8.73 -11.78 6.87
CA ASN A 134 8.65 -13.16 6.36
C ASN A 134 9.20 -13.29 4.93
N VAL A 135 10.01 -12.33 4.47
CA VAL A 135 10.57 -12.29 3.13
C VAL A 135 12.06 -12.60 3.20
N ALA A 136 12.61 -13.33 2.23
CA ALA A 136 14.06 -13.51 2.12
C ALA A 136 14.75 -12.16 1.87
N PRO A 137 15.99 -11.93 2.41
CA PRO A 137 16.72 -10.67 2.24
C PRO A 137 16.89 -10.24 0.78
N THR A 138 16.94 -11.22 -0.13
CA THR A 138 16.95 -11.03 -1.58
C THR A 138 15.79 -11.84 -2.15
N THR A 139 14.95 -11.20 -2.93
CA THR A 139 13.79 -11.83 -3.56
C THR A 139 13.49 -11.20 -4.92
N ILE A 140 12.48 -11.70 -5.61
CA ILE A 140 12.07 -11.18 -6.91
C ILE A 140 10.76 -10.41 -6.74
N CYS A 141 10.72 -9.18 -7.24
CA CYS A 141 9.51 -8.38 -7.34
C CYS A 141 9.10 -8.15 -8.80
N TRP A 142 7.86 -7.72 -9.00
CA TRP A 142 7.38 -7.25 -10.30
C TRP A 142 7.37 -5.73 -10.31
N MET A 143 8.25 -5.15 -11.11
CA MET A 143 8.31 -3.69 -11.35
C MET A 143 7.49 -3.29 -12.57
N SER A 144 6.87 -2.12 -12.49
CA SER A 144 6.18 -1.47 -13.62
C SER A 144 6.07 0.03 -13.34
N HIS A 145 7.14 0.76 -13.60
CA HIS A 145 7.15 2.21 -13.35
C HIS A 145 8.03 2.97 -14.34
N PHE A 146 7.64 4.22 -14.63
CA PHE A 146 8.39 5.20 -15.40
C PHE A 146 9.14 6.18 -14.49
N ASP A 147 8.51 6.51 -13.36
CA ASP A 147 9.05 7.39 -12.35
C ASP A 147 9.48 6.58 -11.13
N TYR A 148 10.44 7.09 -10.39
CA TYR A 148 10.97 6.46 -9.19
C TYR A 148 11.18 7.49 -8.09
N ILE A 149 11.24 7.03 -6.86
CA ILE A 149 11.58 7.85 -5.71
C ILE A 149 13.10 7.94 -5.66
N SER A 150 13.64 9.11 -6.06
CA SER A 150 15.11 9.33 -6.05
C SER A 150 15.62 9.72 -4.67
N LYS A 151 14.74 10.32 -3.83
CA LYS A 151 15.06 10.68 -2.44
C LYS A 151 13.83 10.49 -1.57
N PRO A 152 13.92 9.73 -0.47
CA PRO A 152 12.80 9.59 0.45
C PRO A 152 12.47 10.91 1.15
N ALA A 153 11.24 11.06 1.59
CA ALA A 153 10.81 12.19 2.41
C ALA A 153 11.53 12.19 3.77
N PRO A 154 11.68 13.36 4.43
CA PRO A 154 12.27 13.44 5.75
C PRO A 154 11.61 12.51 6.77
N GLY A 155 12.42 11.79 7.54
CA GLY A 155 11.97 10.82 8.55
C GLY A 155 11.62 9.44 8.00
N PHE A 156 11.81 9.19 6.70
CA PHE A 156 11.67 7.85 6.12
C PHE A 156 13.01 7.12 6.06
N ASN A 157 12.99 5.84 6.41
CA ASN A 157 14.09 4.91 6.24
C ASN A 157 13.86 4.07 4.99
N ILE A 158 14.89 3.88 4.17
CA ILE A 158 14.83 2.98 3.02
C ILE A 158 14.90 1.54 3.55
N VAL A 159 13.95 0.70 3.17
CA VAL A 159 13.85 -0.70 3.61
C VAL A 159 13.84 -1.69 2.44
N ALA A 160 13.88 -1.20 1.21
CA ALA A 160 14.16 -2.02 0.02
C ALA A 160 14.75 -1.17 -1.11
N HIS A 161 15.60 -1.81 -1.94
CA HIS A 161 16.18 -1.21 -3.14
C HIS A 161 16.45 -2.28 -4.20
N THR A 162 16.56 -1.84 -5.45
CA THR A 162 17.05 -2.64 -6.58
C THR A 162 18.37 -2.05 -7.09
N ALA A 163 18.92 -2.59 -8.16
CA ALA A 163 20.10 -2.02 -8.81
C ALA A 163 19.84 -0.60 -9.37
N ASP A 164 18.62 -0.38 -9.90
CA ASP A 164 18.26 0.85 -10.61
C ASP A 164 17.26 1.73 -9.84
N CYS A 165 16.59 1.17 -8.81
CA CYS A 165 15.65 1.90 -7.95
C CYS A 165 16.18 1.98 -6.51
N PRO A 166 16.77 3.13 -6.11
CA PRO A 166 17.38 3.27 -4.77
C PRO A 166 16.34 3.25 -3.64
N VAL A 167 15.08 3.55 -3.92
CA VAL A 167 13.98 3.53 -2.95
C VAL A 167 12.85 2.67 -3.49
N ALA A 168 13.04 1.35 -3.46
CA ALA A 168 11.99 0.40 -3.84
C ALA A 168 10.95 0.23 -2.71
N ALA A 169 11.32 0.44 -1.45
CA ALA A 169 10.40 0.64 -0.34
C ALA A 169 11.03 1.53 0.73
N ALA A 170 10.18 2.27 1.43
CA ALA A 170 10.58 3.11 2.56
C ALA A 170 9.47 3.15 3.63
N GLU A 171 9.87 3.40 4.87
CA GLU A 171 8.93 3.48 5.99
C GLU A 171 9.25 4.63 6.95
N ASN A 172 8.21 5.19 7.54
CA ASN A 172 8.29 6.04 8.72
C ASN A 172 7.43 5.42 9.83
N ARG A 173 8.08 4.68 10.74
CA ARG A 173 7.40 3.93 11.81
C ARG A 173 6.73 4.84 12.83
N GLU A 174 7.29 6.01 13.09
CA GLU A 174 6.73 6.96 14.04
C GLU A 174 5.35 7.47 13.59
N LYS A 175 5.19 7.62 12.27
CA LYS A 175 3.94 8.09 11.65
C LYS A 175 3.08 6.96 11.06
N ASN A 176 3.53 5.70 11.15
CA ASN A 176 2.88 4.55 10.52
C ASN A 176 2.67 4.71 9.01
N LEU A 177 3.68 5.27 8.32
CA LEU A 177 3.64 5.48 6.88
C LEU A 177 4.59 4.50 6.18
N TYR A 178 4.08 3.83 5.14
CA TYR A 178 4.78 2.80 4.39
C TYR A 178 4.63 3.03 2.90
N ALA A 179 5.72 2.91 2.15
CA ALA A 179 5.75 3.15 0.71
C ALA A 179 6.43 1.99 0.01
N ILE A 180 5.80 1.46 -1.05
CA ILE A 180 6.31 0.35 -1.86
C ILE A 180 6.17 0.72 -3.34
N GLN A 181 7.28 0.69 -4.10
CA GLN A 181 7.31 1.02 -5.52
C GLN A 181 6.82 -0.14 -6.40
N PHE A 182 7.11 -1.38 -6.04
CA PHE A 182 6.75 -2.55 -6.83
C PHE A 182 5.29 -3.01 -6.63
N LEU A 183 4.79 -3.79 -7.59
CA LEU A 183 3.41 -4.25 -7.60
C LEU A 183 3.20 -5.51 -6.75
N SER A 184 4.17 -6.42 -6.72
CA SER A 184 4.07 -7.68 -5.98
C SER A 184 5.46 -8.30 -5.73
N LEU A 185 5.53 -9.14 -4.70
CA LEU A 185 6.63 -10.09 -4.50
C LEU A 185 6.21 -11.44 -5.04
N ILE A 186 7.01 -12.03 -5.93
CA ILE A 186 6.62 -13.23 -6.68
C ILE A 186 6.56 -14.47 -5.78
N HIS A 187 7.42 -14.56 -4.77
CA HIS A 187 7.50 -15.74 -3.89
C HIS A 187 6.48 -15.78 -2.75
N ILE A 188 5.76 -14.68 -2.47
CA ILE A 188 4.71 -14.65 -1.43
C ILE A 188 3.35 -15.07 -1.98
N SER A 189 3.17 -15.05 -3.31
CA SER A 189 1.85 -15.24 -3.95
C SER A 189 1.55 -16.66 -4.42
N GLU A 190 2.47 -17.61 -4.31
CA GLU A 190 2.18 -19.01 -4.60
C GLU A 190 2.03 -19.79 -3.28
N PRO A 191 0.78 -20.05 -2.82
CA PRO A 191 0.59 -21.15 -1.89
C PRO A 191 1.06 -22.41 -2.62
N THR A 192 2.06 -23.11 -2.08
CA THR A 192 2.40 -24.47 -2.46
C THR A 192 1.13 -25.31 -2.29
N ARG A 193 0.37 -25.47 -3.39
CA ARG A 193 -0.66 -26.49 -3.43
C ARG A 193 0.06 -27.82 -3.28
N PRO A 194 -0.26 -28.65 -2.24
CA PRO A 194 0.19 -30.01 -2.23
C PRO A 194 -0.28 -30.62 -3.57
N ARG A 195 0.65 -31.11 -4.38
CA ARG A 195 0.28 -31.96 -5.51
C ARG A 195 -0.38 -33.18 -4.88
N LEU A 196 -1.70 -33.25 -4.97
CA LEU A 196 -2.42 -34.50 -4.81
C LEU A 196 -1.93 -35.41 -5.94
N ILE A 197 -1.04 -36.32 -5.58
CA ILE A 197 -0.69 -37.43 -6.43
C ILE A 197 -1.95 -38.31 -6.45
N SER A 198 -2.71 -38.23 -7.54
CA SER A 198 -3.74 -39.22 -7.84
C SER A 198 -3.05 -40.47 -8.38
N TYR A 199 -3.27 -41.57 -7.68
CA TYR A 199 -3.06 -42.91 -8.20
C TYR A 199 -4.18 -43.27 -9.17
#